data_82c15661f9c4ad8c675ad881a30e954a
#
_entry.id   82c15661f9c4ad8c675ad881a30e954a
#
_cell.length_a   1.000
_cell.length_b   1.000
_cell.length_c   1.000
_cell.angle_alpha   90.00
_cell.angle_beta   90.00
_cell.angle_gamma   90.00
#
_symmetry.space_group_name_H-M   'P 1'
#
loop_
_entity.id
_entity.type
_entity.pdbx_description
1 polymer ?
#
loop_
_entity_poly.entity_id
_entity_poly.type
_entity_poly.pdbx_seq_one_letter_code
_entity_poly.pdbx_strand_id
1 'polypeptide(L)'
;MVELGGQIFQLTSAMIPSLIEGQKLLDGMVAAGGAADLDESDDVHEQLDPVPTRNPLKQIVDVIVQGQAGSATPADLSFRIESRMNGGPAGDVMQAIHLFNYQTNSFELLDNQAVAITDTAITVRPTGDVTRFVQQTGTRELTARVIWTVDEFTGAAFDWTIDVDEIVWPETD
;
A
#
# COMPACT_ATOMS: atom_id res chain seq x y z
N MET A 1 8.66 10.82 7.90
CA MET A 1 9.49 9.62 8.05
C MET A 1 9.42 9.23 9.51
N VAL A 2 8.81 8.13 9.79
CA VAL A 2 8.64 7.58 11.14
C VAL A 2 9.44 6.29 11.21
N GLU A 3 10.19 6.09 12.28
CA GLU A 3 10.98 4.87 12.50
C GLU A 3 10.24 4.02 13.54
N LEU A 4 9.83 2.82 13.16
CA LEU A 4 9.04 1.90 13.96
C LEU A 4 9.74 0.55 14.00
N GLY A 5 10.13 0.12 15.19
CA GLY A 5 10.77 -1.18 15.38
C GLY A 5 11.99 -1.44 14.48
N GLY A 6 12.76 -0.38 14.11
CA GLY A 6 13.86 -0.46 13.15
C GLY A 6 13.45 -0.38 11.68
N GLN A 7 12.15 -0.26 11.39
CA GLN A 7 11.63 -0.05 10.05
C GLN A 7 11.31 1.43 9.83
N ILE A 8 11.53 1.90 8.63
CA ILE A 8 11.21 3.28 8.25
C ILE A 8 10.01 3.24 7.34
N PHE A 9 8.91 3.85 7.78
CA PHE A 9 7.72 4.05 6.99
C PHE A 9 7.68 5.46 6.43
N GLN A 10 7.35 5.57 5.19
CA GLN A 10 7.04 6.84 4.57
C GLN A 10 5.78 6.69 3.74
N LEU A 11 4.68 7.20 4.24
CA LEU A 11 3.50 7.47 3.43
C LEU A 11 3.74 8.79 2.72
N THR A 12 3.82 8.76 1.41
CA THR A 12 3.96 9.97 0.62
C THR A 12 2.80 10.06 -0.35
N SER A 13 1.89 10.97 -0.06
CA SER A 13 0.83 11.32 -1.00
C SER A 13 1.31 12.12 -2.22
N ALA A 14 2.56 12.49 -2.29
CA ALA A 14 2.98 13.50 -3.26
C ALA A 14 4.29 13.26 -4.00
N MET A 15 5.09 12.26 -3.73
CA MET A 15 6.43 12.25 -4.31
C MET A 15 7.08 10.87 -4.44
N ILE A 16 6.76 10.11 -5.46
CA ILE A 16 7.78 9.24 -6.04
C ILE A 16 7.59 9.13 -7.57
N PRO A 17 7.92 10.18 -8.30
CA PRO A 17 7.97 10.07 -9.76
C PRO A 17 9.11 9.18 -10.25
N SER A 18 10.14 8.98 -9.43
CA SER A 18 11.38 8.35 -9.87
C SER A 18 11.41 6.83 -9.75
N LEU A 19 10.51 6.23 -8.98
CA LEU A 19 10.45 4.77 -8.86
C LEU A 19 9.55 4.12 -9.91
N ILE A 20 8.77 4.91 -10.64
CA ILE A 20 7.84 4.42 -11.65
C ILE A 20 8.00 5.30 -12.88
N GLU A 21 8.93 4.92 -13.76
CA GLU A 21 9.11 5.60 -15.05
C GLU A 21 7.78 5.66 -15.81
N GLY A 22 7.29 6.89 -16.05
CA GLY A 22 6.11 7.14 -16.87
C GLY A 22 4.75 6.88 -16.22
N GLN A 23 4.71 6.49 -14.97
CA GLN A 23 3.46 6.35 -14.23
C GLN A 23 3.15 7.58 -13.40
N LYS A 24 1.87 7.82 -13.35
CA LYS A 24 1.29 8.87 -12.60
C LYS A 24 1.44 8.64 -11.11
N LEU A 25 1.81 9.69 -10.49
CA LEU A 25 1.73 9.97 -9.08
C LEU A 25 0.56 9.31 -8.37
N LEU A 26 0.83 8.97 -7.16
CA LEU A 26 -0.09 8.70 -6.11
C LEU A 26 -1.32 9.60 -6.20
N ASP A 27 -2.44 9.00 -6.35
CA ASP A 27 -3.73 9.64 -6.37
C ASP A 27 -4.44 9.32 -5.05
N GLY A 28 -4.85 10.33 -4.32
CA GLY A 28 -5.50 10.26 -3.03
C GLY A 28 -5.10 11.43 -2.14
N MET A 29 -5.86 11.67 -1.11
CA MET A 29 -5.53 12.67 -0.08
C MET A 29 -5.66 12.03 1.29
N VAL A 30 -4.74 12.36 2.19
CA VAL A 30 -4.93 12.07 3.62
C VAL A 30 -6.01 12.99 4.14
N ALA A 31 -7.13 12.44 4.56
CA ALA A 31 -8.25 13.17 5.12
C ALA A 31 -8.12 13.33 6.64
N ALA A 32 -7.59 12.32 7.31
CA ALA A 32 -7.34 12.32 8.75
C ALA A 32 -6.26 11.30 9.09
N GLY A 33 -5.64 11.46 10.27
CA GLY A 33 -4.57 10.58 10.72
C GLY A 33 -3.19 10.93 10.18
N GLY A 34 -2.28 10.00 10.25
CA GLY A 34 -0.91 10.14 9.77
C GLY A 34 -0.11 8.85 9.92
N ALA A 35 1.11 8.84 9.41
CA ALA A 35 1.96 7.65 9.42
C ALA A 35 2.24 7.06 10.83
N ALA A 36 2.04 7.83 11.89
CA ALA A 36 2.16 7.34 13.26
C ALA A 36 1.00 6.45 13.69
N ASP A 37 -0.13 6.54 12.99
CA ASP A 37 -1.34 5.75 13.28
C ASP A 37 -1.31 4.40 12.57
N LEU A 38 -0.18 4.05 11.94
CA LEU A 38 -0.02 2.84 11.15
C LEU A 38 0.93 1.80 11.78
N ASP A 39 1.41 2.05 12.98
CA ASP A 39 2.41 1.19 13.61
C ASP A 39 1.82 0.08 14.48
N GLU A 40 0.58 0.23 14.89
CA GLU A 40 -0.11 -0.74 15.73
C GLU A 40 -1.56 -0.91 15.26
N SER A 41 -2.07 -2.13 15.30
CA SER A 41 -3.49 -2.39 15.09
C SER A 41 -4.27 -2.04 16.37
N ASP A 42 -4.71 -0.78 16.48
CA ASP A 42 -5.33 -0.22 17.68
C ASP A 42 -6.65 0.55 17.43
N ASP A 43 -7.22 0.37 16.22
CA ASP A 43 -8.43 1.07 15.75
C ASP A 43 -8.23 2.59 15.55
N VAL A 44 -6.99 3.08 15.51
CA VAL A 44 -6.66 4.47 15.13
C VAL A 44 -6.23 4.47 13.67
N HIS A 45 -7.03 5.04 12.81
CA HIS A 45 -6.87 4.91 11.37
C HIS A 45 -6.31 6.16 10.70
N GLU A 46 -5.46 5.97 9.70
CA GLU A 46 -5.25 6.98 8.67
C GLU A 46 -6.36 6.86 7.61
N GLN A 47 -7.11 7.95 7.42
CA GLN A 47 -8.19 8.00 6.44
C GLN A 47 -7.70 8.58 5.12
N LEU A 48 -7.93 7.86 4.04
CA LEU A 48 -7.54 8.21 2.69
C LEU A 48 -8.76 8.43 1.80
N ASP A 49 -8.84 9.61 1.20
CA ASP A 49 -9.88 9.98 0.25
C ASP A 49 -9.44 9.67 -1.18
N PRO A 50 -10.29 9.07 -2.01
CA PRO A 50 -9.99 8.83 -3.40
C PRO A 50 -10.04 10.10 -4.23
N VAL A 51 -9.29 10.12 -5.31
CA VAL A 51 -9.37 11.16 -6.33
C VAL A 51 -9.81 10.57 -7.67
N PRO A 52 -10.52 11.35 -8.50
CA PRO A 52 -10.88 10.92 -9.84
C PRO A 52 -9.61 10.75 -10.69
N THR A 53 -9.55 9.68 -11.44
CA THR A 53 -8.50 9.50 -12.47
C THR A 53 -8.84 10.33 -13.72
N ARG A 54 -7.99 10.24 -14.77
CA ARG A 54 -8.32 10.83 -16.09
C ARG A 54 -9.61 10.27 -16.70
N ASN A 55 -9.96 9.03 -16.34
CA ASN A 55 -11.29 8.51 -16.60
C ASN A 55 -12.19 8.94 -15.44
N PRO A 56 -13.17 9.85 -15.63
CA PRO A 56 -14.00 10.35 -14.54
C PRO A 56 -14.87 9.27 -13.89
N LEU A 57 -14.91 8.07 -14.47
CA LEU A 57 -15.61 6.91 -13.93
C LEU A 57 -14.72 6.05 -13.02
N LYS A 58 -13.46 6.40 -12.85
CA LYS A 58 -12.54 5.70 -11.96
C LYS A 58 -12.08 6.61 -10.85
N GLN A 59 -12.27 6.16 -9.63
CA GLN A 59 -11.67 6.77 -8.45
C GLN A 59 -10.53 5.87 -7.95
N ILE A 60 -9.50 6.46 -7.40
CA ILE A 60 -8.30 5.77 -6.98
C ILE A 60 -7.71 6.38 -5.71
N VAL A 61 -7.23 5.51 -4.83
CA VAL A 61 -6.21 5.79 -3.83
C VAL A 61 -4.99 4.95 -4.20
N ASP A 62 -3.83 5.56 -4.29
CA ASP A 62 -2.59 4.91 -4.72
C ASP A 62 -1.45 5.35 -3.80
N VAL A 63 -0.94 4.43 -3.01
CA VAL A 63 0.02 4.69 -1.93
C VAL A 63 1.29 3.88 -2.14
N ILE A 64 2.43 4.53 -1.97
CA ILE A 64 3.74 3.87 -1.87
C ILE A 64 4.16 3.81 -0.40
N VAL A 65 4.53 2.63 0.04
CA VAL A 65 5.05 2.37 1.38
C VAL A 65 6.50 1.93 1.26
N GLN A 66 7.38 2.63 1.95
CA GLN A 66 8.80 2.30 2.00
C GLN A 66 9.18 1.79 3.38
N GLY A 67 9.94 0.72 3.40
CA GLY A 67 10.54 0.16 4.61
C GLY A 67 12.02 -0.14 4.40
N GLN A 68 12.64 -0.74 5.40
CA GLN A 68 14.04 -1.15 5.34
C GLN A 68 14.17 -2.57 5.86
N ALA A 69 14.76 -3.46 5.06
CA ALA A 69 15.04 -4.81 5.46
C ALA A 69 16.18 -4.88 6.51
N GLY A 70 16.04 -5.74 7.49
CA GLY A 70 17.09 -6.05 8.47
C GLY A 70 18.32 -6.68 7.82
N SER A 71 18.11 -7.48 6.76
CA SER A 71 19.13 -8.18 5.99
C SER A 71 19.00 -7.91 4.49
N ALA A 72 20.11 -7.94 3.76
CA ALA A 72 20.09 -7.95 2.30
C ALA A 72 19.58 -9.29 1.71
N THR A 73 19.64 -10.33 2.51
CA THR A 73 19.22 -11.70 2.14
C THR A 73 18.32 -12.29 3.23
N PRO A 74 17.11 -11.71 3.44
CA PRO A 74 16.18 -12.26 4.42
C PRO A 74 15.78 -13.68 4.01
N ALA A 75 15.54 -14.54 5.01
CA ALA A 75 15.07 -15.91 4.74
C ALA A 75 13.61 -15.92 4.31
N ASP A 76 12.82 -14.97 4.79
CA ASP A 76 11.42 -14.76 4.46
C ASP A 76 11.13 -13.26 4.35
N LEU A 77 10.11 -12.90 3.63
CA LEU A 77 9.64 -11.52 3.50
C LEU A 77 8.12 -11.55 3.45
N SER A 78 7.51 -10.68 4.21
CA SER A 78 6.07 -10.43 4.11
C SER A 78 5.76 -8.94 4.22
N PHE A 79 4.63 -8.57 3.65
CA PHE A 79 4.04 -7.25 3.81
C PHE A 79 2.62 -7.45 4.32
N ARG A 80 2.28 -6.77 5.41
CA ARG A 80 0.94 -6.81 6.01
C ARG A 80 0.35 -5.42 6.02
N ILE A 81 -0.91 -5.35 5.65
CA ILE A 81 -1.73 -4.15 5.76
C ILE A 81 -3.07 -4.52 6.38
N GLU A 82 -3.54 -3.72 7.32
CA GLU A 82 -4.89 -3.79 7.86
C GLU A 82 -5.66 -2.56 7.42
N SER A 83 -6.81 -2.80 6.79
CA SER A 83 -7.61 -1.71 6.24
C SER A 83 -9.08 -2.09 6.12
N ARG A 84 -9.92 -1.06 6.02
CA ARG A 84 -11.34 -1.19 5.68
C ARG A 84 -11.77 -0.10 4.73
N MET A 85 -12.89 -0.32 4.08
CA MET A 85 -13.60 0.70 3.31
C MET A 85 -14.74 1.28 4.14
N ASN A 86 -14.85 2.60 4.17
CA ASN A 86 -16.02 3.32 4.66
C ASN A 86 -16.81 3.91 3.49
N GLY A 87 -18.12 3.83 3.59
CA GLY A 87 -19.01 4.28 2.51
C GLY A 87 -19.04 3.30 1.34
N GLY A 88 -20.00 3.46 0.46
CA GLY A 88 -20.16 2.63 -0.71
C GLY A 88 -20.64 1.19 -0.45
N PRO A 89 -20.96 0.45 -1.50
CA PRO A 89 -21.33 -0.97 -1.42
C PRO A 89 -20.11 -1.87 -1.19
N ALA A 90 -20.27 -2.86 -0.33
CA ALA A 90 -19.22 -3.86 -0.09
C ALA A 90 -18.85 -4.60 -1.39
N GLY A 91 -17.55 -4.72 -1.64
CA GLY A 91 -17.03 -5.46 -2.79
C GLY A 91 -16.80 -4.63 -4.06
N ASP A 92 -17.19 -3.35 -4.07
CA ASP A 92 -17.01 -2.50 -5.26
C ASP A 92 -15.60 -1.89 -5.34
N VAL A 93 -14.91 -1.75 -4.20
CA VAL A 93 -13.52 -1.29 -4.15
C VAL A 93 -12.58 -2.47 -4.15
N MET A 94 -11.67 -2.51 -5.12
CA MET A 94 -10.61 -3.52 -5.21
C MET A 94 -9.32 -2.96 -4.64
N GLN A 95 -8.62 -3.77 -3.84
CA GLN A 95 -7.27 -3.51 -3.34
C GLN A 95 -6.28 -4.39 -4.08
N ALA A 96 -5.25 -3.76 -4.65
CA ALA A 96 -4.13 -4.46 -5.27
C ALA A 96 -2.84 -4.16 -4.52
N ILE A 97 -2.10 -5.18 -4.11
CA ILE A 97 -0.83 -5.07 -3.40
C ILE A 97 0.30 -5.52 -4.32
N HIS A 98 1.26 -4.65 -4.51
CA HIS A 98 2.44 -4.90 -5.34
C HIS A 98 3.71 -4.70 -4.49
N LEU A 99 4.74 -5.49 -4.75
CA LEU A 99 6.09 -5.25 -4.26
C LEU A 99 7.03 -4.88 -5.40
N PHE A 100 7.96 -3.95 -5.14
CA PHE A 100 8.94 -3.53 -6.13
C PHE A 100 10.07 -4.53 -6.24
N ASN A 101 10.21 -5.12 -7.42
CA ASN A 101 11.32 -6.02 -7.75
C ASN A 101 12.51 -5.20 -8.26
N TYR A 102 13.56 -5.10 -7.43
CA TYR A 102 14.78 -4.35 -7.76
C TYR A 102 15.64 -5.01 -8.86
N GLN A 103 15.44 -6.30 -9.15
CA GLN A 103 16.15 -6.98 -10.25
C GLN A 103 15.54 -6.64 -11.61
N THR A 104 14.22 -6.55 -11.69
CA THR A 104 13.49 -6.23 -12.92
C THR A 104 13.11 -4.76 -13.05
N ASN A 105 13.32 -3.98 -11.98
CA ASN A 105 12.95 -2.58 -11.88
C ASN A 105 11.45 -2.34 -12.16
N SER A 106 10.61 -3.20 -11.59
CA SER A 106 9.16 -3.16 -11.81
C SER A 106 8.38 -3.65 -10.60
N PHE A 107 7.12 -3.24 -10.50
CA PHE A 107 6.21 -3.75 -9.48
C PHE A 107 5.64 -5.12 -9.90
N GLU A 108 5.67 -6.08 -8.97
CA GLU A 108 5.01 -7.38 -9.10
C GLU A 108 3.73 -7.38 -8.27
N LEU A 109 2.60 -7.71 -8.91
CA LEU A 109 1.32 -7.90 -8.21
C LEU A 109 1.38 -9.18 -7.37
N LEU A 110 1.12 -9.06 -6.09
CA LEU A 110 1.07 -10.20 -5.17
C LEU A 110 -0.34 -10.55 -4.72
N ASP A 111 -1.22 -9.56 -4.61
CA ASP A 111 -2.62 -9.77 -4.23
C ASP A 111 -3.53 -8.77 -4.91
N ASN A 112 -4.77 -9.20 -5.19
CA ASN A 112 -5.82 -8.36 -5.73
C ASN A 112 -7.18 -8.90 -5.30
N GLN A 113 -7.84 -8.20 -4.38
CA GLN A 113 -9.13 -8.62 -3.82
C GLN A 113 -10.02 -7.44 -3.46
N ALA A 114 -11.30 -7.72 -3.24
CA ALA A 114 -12.22 -6.72 -2.76
C ALA A 114 -11.90 -6.31 -1.31
N VAL A 115 -12.00 -5.02 -1.03
CA VAL A 115 -11.82 -4.49 0.33
C VAL A 115 -13.04 -4.80 1.17
N ALA A 116 -12.80 -5.23 2.41
CA ALA A 116 -13.86 -5.43 3.39
C ALA A 116 -14.35 -4.08 3.96
N ILE A 117 -15.57 -4.08 4.50
CA ILE A 117 -16.14 -2.94 5.25
C ILE A 117 -15.81 -2.97 6.75
N THR A 118 -15.08 -3.98 7.17
CA THR A 118 -14.56 -4.14 8.53
C THR A 118 -13.05 -4.27 8.47
N ASP A 119 -12.35 -3.89 9.52
CA ASP A 119 -10.91 -4.02 9.58
C ASP A 119 -10.48 -5.44 9.25
N THR A 120 -9.66 -5.54 8.24
CA THR A 120 -9.22 -6.82 7.70
C THR A 120 -7.74 -6.76 7.36
N ALA A 121 -6.98 -7.60 8.02
CA ALA A 121 -5.55 -7.73 7.77
C ALA A 121 -5.29 -8.65 6.58
N ILE A 122 -4.49 -8.16 5.63
CA ILE A 122 -4.00 -8.91 4.48
C ILE A 122 -2.50 -9.01 4.61
N THR A 123 -1.99 -10.24 4.55
CA THR A 123 -0.56 -10.52 4.54
C THR A 123 -0.18 -11.17 3.22
N VAL A 124 0.66 -10.50 2.45
CA VAL A 124 1.23 -11.06 1.23
C VAL A 124 2.63 -11.58 1.48
N ARG A 125 2.94 -12.74 0.89
CA ARG A 125 4.25 -13.38 0.96
C ARG A 125 4.70 -13.72 -0.45
N PRO A 126 5.75 -13.08 -0.95
CA PRO A 126 6.27 -13.43 -2.26
C PRO A 126 6.84 -14.85 -2.25
N THR A 127 6.68 -15.54 -3.36
CA THR A 127 7.22 -16.89 -3.53
C THR A 127 8.58 -16.86 -4.24
N GLY A 128 9.41 -17.87 -4.00
CA GLY A 128 10.73 -17.99 -4.63
C GLY A 128 11.79 -17.12 -3.96
N ASP A 129 12.68 -16.55 -4.74
CA ASP A 129 13.78 -15.71 -4.22
C ASP A 129 13.24 -14.34 -3.78
N VAL A 130 13.09 -14.16 -2.48
CA VAL A 130 12.59 -12.92 -1.86
C VAL A 130 13.60 -11.77 -1.93
N THR A 131 14.89 -12.07 -2.13
CA THR A 131 15.95 -11.05 -2.18
C THR A 131 15.77 -10.05 -3.32
N ARG A 132 14.99 -10.42 -4.35
CA ARG A 132 14.65 -9.54 -5.48
C ARG A 132 13.84 -8.30 -5.06
N PHE A 133 13.16 -8.35 -3.90
CA PHE A 133 12.38 -7.24 -3.36
C PHE A 133 13.17 -6.38 -2.38
N VAL A 134 14.43 -6.72 -2.10
CA VAL A 134 15.32 -5.94 -1.25
C VAL A 134 16.32 -5.21 -2.13
N GLN A 135 16.46 -3.91 -1.93
CA GLN A 135 17.52 -3.14 -2.58
C GLN A 135 18.89 -3.66 -2.11
N GLN A 136 19.66 -4.24 -3.03
CA GLN A 136 20.94 -4.88 -2.70
C GLN A 136 22.06 -3.88 -2.42
N THR A 137 21.87 -2.61 -2.77
CA THR A 137 22.84 -1.53 -2.57
C THR A 137 22.19 -0.40 -1.78
N GLY A 138 22.94 0.23 -0.89
CA GLY A 138 22.42 1.35 -0.09
C GLY A 138 21.69 0.91 1.17
N THR A 139 20.48 1.38 1.37
CA THR A 139 19.72 1.25 2.62
C THR A 139 18.96 -0.06 2.78
N ARG A 140 19.05 -0.98 1.83
CA ARG A 140 18.22 -2.20 1.80
C ARG A 140 16.72 -1.88 1.80
N GLU A 141 16.35 -0.90 0.98
CA GLU A 141 14.98 -0.44 0.88
C GLU A 141 14.04 -1.56 0.43
N LEU A 142 12.87 -1.57 1.04
CA LEU A 142 11.68 -2.32 0.64
C LEU A 142 10.66 -1.31 0.11
N THR A 143 9.96 -1.64 -0.96
CA THR A 143 8.93 -0.76 -1.51
C THR A 143 7.69 -1.56 -1.87
N ALA A 144 6.57 -1.23 -1.24
CA ALA A 144 5.24 -1.70 -1.62
C ALA A 144 4.45 -0.58 -2.29
N ARG A 145 3.52 -0.97 -3.13
CA ARG A 145 2.49 -0.10 -3.67
C ARG A 145 1.14 -0.74 -3.42
N VAL A 146 0.24 0.00 -2.80
CA VAL A 146 -1.12 -0.43 -2.56
C VAL A 146 -2.05 0.50 -3.33
N ILE A 147 -2.94 -0.09 -4.12
CA ILE A 147 -3.87 0.64 -4.97
C ILE A 147 -5.28 0.20 -4.62
N TRP A 148 -6.13 1.16 -4.29
CA TRP A 148 -7.55 0.92 -4.16
C TRP A 148 -8.27 1.61 -5.32
N THR A 149 -9.12 0.85 -6.01
CA THR A 149 -9.84 1.35 -7.18
C THR A 149 -11.26 0.87 -7.22
N VAL A 150 -12.13 1.71 -7.81
CA VAL A 150 -13.43 1.32 -8.31
C VAL A 150 -13.35 1.29 -9.82
N ASP A 151 -13.61 0.13 -10.43
CA ASP A 151 -13.42 -0.07 -11.87
C ASP A 151 -14.62 0.35 -12.73
N GLU A 152 -15.83 0.33 -12.18
CA GLU A 152 -17.02 0.74 -12.91
C GLU A 152 -18.01 1.50 -12.02
N PHE A 153 -18.35 2.70 -12.43
CA PHE A 153 -19.48 3.43 -11.87
C PHE A 153 -20.78 2.82 -12.37
N THR A 154 -21.42 2.00 -11.61
CA THR A 154 -22.79 1.56 -11.87
C THR A 154 -23.79 2.67 -11.49
N GLY A 155 -23.68 3.82 -12.13
CA GLY A 155 -24.75 4.83 -12.20
C GLY A 155 -24.94 5.80 -11.06
N ALA A 156 -24.29 5.65 -9.90
CA ALA A 156 -24.28 6.65 -8.82
C ALA A 156 -22.87 6.76 -8.24
N ALA A 157 -22.32 7.97 -8.27
CA ALA A 157 -21.13 8.26 -7.49
C ALA A 157 -21.45 8.01 -6.02
N PHE A 158 -20.71 7.15 -5.36
CA PHE A 158 -20.76 7.01 -3.93
C PHE A 158 -19.45 7.54 -3.32
N ASP A 159 -19.59 8.20 -2.20
CA ASP A 159 -18.42 8.62 -1.44
C ASP A 159 -17.89 7.40 -0.71
N TRP A 160 -16.61 7.13 -0.87
CA TRP A 160 -15.91 6.09 -0.14
C TRP A 160 -14.56 6.60 0.31
N THR A 161 -14.09 6.04 1.40
CA THR A 161 -12.76 6.29 1.94
C THR A 161 -12.12 4.96 2.30
N ILE A 162 -10.80 4.94 2.39
CA ILE A 162 -10.05 3.84 2.96
C ILE A 162 -9.50 4.28 4.30
N ASP A 163 -9.82 3.51 5.32
CA ASP A 163 -9.19 3.62 6.62
C ASP A 163 -8.11 2.56 6.70
N VAL A 164 -6.89 2.96 7.00
CA VAL A 164 -5.74 2.07 7.20
C VAL A 164 -5.33 2.14 8.66
N ASP A 165 -5.29 0.98 9.33
CA ASP A 165 -4.96 0.85 10.74
C ASP A 165 -3.49 0.44 10.94
N GLU A 166 -3.00 -0.52 10.15
CA GLU A 166 -1.63 -1.01 10.29
C GLU A 166 -0.96 -1.25 8.94
N ILE A 167 0.32 -0.89 8.84
CA ILE A 167 1.19 -1.31 7.74
C ILE A 167 2.53 -1.75 8.34
N VAL A 168 2.88 -3.02 8.15
CA VAL A 168 4.13 -3.57 8.67
C VAL A 168 4.84 -4.45 7.64
N TRP A 169 6.15 -4.52 7.78
CA TRP A 169 7.02 -5.47 7.10
C TRP A 169 7.50 -6.51 8.12
N PRO A 170 6.72 -7.57 8.37
CA PRO A 170 7.15 -8.63 9.27
C PRO A 170 8.33 -9.36 8.64
N GLU A 171 9.46 -9.34 9.31
CA GLU A 171 10.64 -10.12 8.94
C GLU A 171 10.79 -11.26 9.95
N THR A 172 11.04 -12.45 9.44
CA THR A 172 11.54 -13.57 10.25
C THR A 172 13.01 -13.78 9.92
N ASP A 173 13.85 -13.59 10.91
CA ASP A 173 15.27 -13.91 10.82
C ASP A 173 15.52 -15.42 10.58
#